data_34d068fa71b5d6bfcaa49ae4949021bc
#
_entry.id   34d068fa71b5d6bfcaa49ae4949021bc
#
_cell.length_a   1.000
_cell.length_b   1.000
_cell.length_c   1.000
_cell.angle_alpha   90.00
_cell.angle_beta   90.00
_cell.angle_gamma   90.00
#
_symmetry.space_group_name_H-M   'P 1'
#
loop_
_entity.id
_entity.type
_entity.pdbx_description
1 polymer ?
#
loop_
_entity_poly.entity_id
_entity_poly.type
_entity_poly.pdbx_seq_one_letter_code
_entity_poly.pdbx_strand_id
1 'polypeptide(L)'
;MTDVRTTLKPLWHAGERQLQEQAGVAERMEGFGRKVIRDHLPEQHRAFYGQLPFLVTGAVDQEGAPWATVLEGPPGFLVSPDPRSLRINALPAAGDPAGAALAAGSGVGLLGIDLHSRRRNRLNGTITAFDERGFTVGVVQAFGNCPQYIQERDYSFARPPGPAPAAAVERSTALDAAARATIAAANTFFVTSYVNAEGNSGEHSVDVS
;
A
#
# COMPACT_ATOMS: atom_id res chain seq x y z
N MET A 1 -20.59 2.82 39.31
CA MET A 1 -20.90 2.74 37.86
C MET A 1 -19.66 3.23 37.13
N THR A 2 -18.79 2.31 36.74
CA THR A 2 -17.54 2.62 36.03
C THR A 2 -17.88 2.80 34.58
N ASP A 3 -17.73 4.01 34.05
CA ASP A 3 -17.95 4.38 32.66
C ASP A 3 -16.91 3.65 31.77
N VAL A 4 -17.30 2.53 31.21
CA VAL A 4 -16.51 1.81 30.19
C VAL A 4 -16.67 2.59 28.88
N ARG A 5 -15.98 3.71 28.76
CA ARG A 5 -15.71 4.31 27.46
C ARG A 5 -14.79 3.37 26.72
N THR A 6 -15.35 2.54 25.87
CA THR A 6 -14.61 1.83 24.84
C THR A 6 -13.85 2.88 24.04
N THR A 7 -12.58 3.04 24.33
CA THR A 7 -11.68 3.94 23.56
C THR A 7 -11.57 3.37 22.16
N LEU A 8 -12.39 3.89 21.25
CA LEU A 8 -12.30 3.54 19.84
C LEU A 8 -10.89 3.89 19.35
N LYS A 9 -10.22 2.93 18.71
CA LYS A 9 -8.90 3.15 18.12
C LYS A 9 -8.95 4.39 17.21
N PRO A 10 -7.98 5.33 17.33
CA PRO A 10 -7.94 6.49 16.45
C PRO A 10 -7.86 6.06 14.99
N LEU A 11 -8.65 6.69 14.13
CA LEU A 11 -8.61 6.46 12.67
C LEU A 11 -7.41 7.16 12.02
N TRP A 12 -7.03 8.30 12.58
CA TRP A 12 -6.05 9.22 12.06
C TRP A 12 -4.90 9.37 13.04
N HIS A 13 -3.66 9.38 12.56
CA HIS A 13 -2.52 9.69 13.40
C HIS A 13 -2.46 11.20 13.74
N ALA A 14 -1.61 11.59 14.70
CA ALA A 14 -1.57 12.96 15.22
C ALA A 14 -1.32 14.02 14.12
N GLY A 15 -0.43 13.75 13.17
CA GLY A 15 -0.13 14.67 12.06
C GLY A 15 -1.31 14.87 11.11
N GLU A 16 -2.05 13.81 10.77
CA GLU A 16 -3.27 13.93 9.95
C GLU A 16 -4.32 14.76 10.66
N ARG A 17 -4.54 14.52 11.95
CA ARG A 17 -5.49 15.29 12.76
C ARG A 17 -5.11 16.77 12.81
N GLN A 18 -3.84 17.08 13.03
CA GLN A 18 -3.35 18.46 13.04
C GLN A 18 -3.64 19.17 11.70
N LEU A 19 -3.38 18.52 10.57
CA LEU A 19 -3.66 19.09 9.25
C LEU A 19 -5.16 19.25 9.01
N GLN A 20 -5.98 18.30 9.44
CA GLN A 20 -7.44 18.39 9.34
C GLN A 20 -8.01 19.53 10.20
N GLU A 21 -7.46 19.76 11.39
CA GLU A 21 -7.81 20.88 12.27
C GLU A 21 -7.41 22.23 11.65
N GLN A 22 -6.18 22.33 11.12
CA GLN A 22 -5.73 23.54 10.42
C GLN A 22 -6.58 23.88 9.19
N ALA A 23 -7.04 22.84 8.47
CA ALA A 23 -7.93 23.00 7.32
C ALA A 23 -9.41 23.21 7.70
N GLY A 24 -9.78 23.15 8.99
CA GLY A 24 -11.14 23.29 9.47
C GLY A 24 -12.09 22.17 9.05
N VAL A 25 -11.55 20.95 8.82
CA VAL A 25 -12.33 19.81 8.30
C VAL A 25 -12.36 18.60 9.23
N ALA A 26 -11.76 18.67 10.42
CA ALA A 26 -11.54 17.54 11.32
C ALA A 26 -12.82 16.74 11.64
N GLU A 27 -13.90 17.38 12.05
CA GLU A 27 -15.17 16.69 12.35
C GLU A 27 -15.77 15.99 11.12
N ARG A 28 -15.69 16.65 9.95
CA ARG A 28 -16.19 16.07 8.69
C ARG A 28 -15.37 14.85 8.31
N MET A 29 -14.03 14.92 8.45
CA MET A 29 -13.13 13.82 8.13
C MET A 29 -13.29 12.66 9.11
N GLU A 30 -13.48 12.91 10.41
CA GLU A 30 -13.76 11.87 11.40
C GLU A 30 -15.08 11.15 11.06
N GLY A 31 -16.15 11.90 10.79
CA GLY A 31 -17.45 11.32 10.42
C GLY A 31 -17.42 10.55 9.11
N PHE A 32 -16.65 11.00 8.12
CA PHE A 32 -16.47 10.31 6.86
C PHE A 32 -15.60 9.07 7.03
N GLY A 33 -14.45 9.18 7.70
CA GLY A 33 -13.51 8.09 7.91
C GLY A 33 -14.18 6.89 8.58
N ARG A 34 -14.98 7.12 9.64
CA ARG A 34 -15.71 6.03 10.32
C ARG A 34 -16.71 5.29 9.43
N LYS A 35 -17.16 5.88 8.33
CA LYS A 35 -18.07 5.24 7.37
C LYS A 35 -17.34 4.42 6.32
N VAL A 36 -16.13 4.85 5.93
CA VAL A 36 -15.44 4.27 4.77
C VAL A 36 -14.22 3.43 5.14
N ILE A 37 -13.50 3.75 6.22
CA ILE A 37 -12.33 2.99 6.67
C ILE A 37 -12.82 1.80 7.51
N ARG A 38 -12.40 0.62 7.12
CA ARG A 38 -12.76 -0.66 7.75
C ARG A 38 -11.50 -1.39 8.20
N ASP A 39 -11.64 -2.22 9.22
CA ASP A 39 -10.61 -3.14 9.70
C ASP A 39 -10.65 -4.51 9.00
N HIS A 40 -11.33 -4.57 7.86
CA HIS A 40 -11.51 -5.78 7.06
C HIS A 40 -11.78 -5.43 5.60
N LEU A 41 -11.60 -6.41 4.72
CA LEU A 41 -11.95 -6.37 3.30
C LEU A 41 -13.39 -6.83 3.08
N PRO A 42 -14.32 -5.95 2.69
CA PRO A 42 -15.63 -6.38 2.20
C PRO A 42 -15.48 -7.30 0.98
N GLU A 43 -16.48 -8.13 0.70
CA GLU A 43 -16.45 -9.10 -0.39
C GLU A 43 -16.08 -8.44 -1.74
N GLN A 44 -16.65 -7.28 -2.04
CA GLN A 44 -16.33 -6.55 -3.26
C GLN A 44 -14.85 -6.08 -3.34
N HIS A 45 -14.18 -5.83 -2.21
CA HIS A 45 -12.74 -5.51 -2.19
C HIS A 45 -11.91 -6.78 -2.37
N ARG A 46 -12.32 -7.89 -1.77
CA ARG A 46 -11.67 -9.21 -1.94
C ARG A 46 -11.72 -9.64 -3.41
N ALA A 47 -12.89 -9.56 -4.02
CA ALA A 47 -13.06 -9.83 -5.45
C ALA A 47 -12.24 -8.87 -6.33
N PHE A 48 -12.17 -7.60 -5.97
CA PHE A 48 -11.38 -6.60 -6.67
C PHE A 48 -9.88 -6.93 -6.67
N TYR A 49 -9.29 -7.24 -5.50
CA TYR A 49 -7.88 -7.62 -5.44
C TYR A 49 -7.57 -8.86 -6.28
N GLY A 50 -8.46 -9.85 -6.30
CA GLY A 50 -8.26 -11.10 -7.03
C GLY A 50 -8.13 -10.96 -8.55
N GLN A 51 -8.57 -9.85 -9.14
CA GLN A 51 -8.50 -9.62 -10.60
C GLN A 51 -7.29 -8.77 -11.01
N LEU A 52 -6.59 -8.15 -10.07
CA LEU A 52 -5.52 -7.21 -10.40
C LEU A 52 -4.30 -7.92 -10.98
N PRO A 53 -3.67 -7.34 -12.02
CA PRO A 53 -2.42 -7.85 -12.60
C PRO A 53 -1.18 -7.30 -11.87
N PHE A 54 -1.34 -6.28 -11.05
CA PHE A 54 -0.27 -5.68 -10.27
C PHE A 54 -0.80 -5.05 -8.98
N LEU A 55 0.10 -4.82 -8.05
CA LEU A 55 -0.15 -4.17 -6.77
C LEU A 55 1.02 -3.20 -6.49
N VAL A 56 0.72 -1.97 -6.12
CA VAL A 56 1.74 -1.06 -5.59
C VAL A 56 1.86 -1.29 -4.09
N THR A 57 3.10 -1.48 -3.63
CA THR A 57 3.40 -1.78 -2.24
C THR A 57 4.36 -0.73 -1.69
N GLY A 58 3.99 -0.11 -0.58
CA GLY A 58 4.84 0.79 0.19
C GLY A 58 5.37 0.09 1.43
N ALA A 59 6.65 0.24 1.72
CA ALA A 59 7.29 -0.30 2.91
C ALA A 59 8.42 0.63 3.39
N VAL A 60 8.89 0.43 4.61
CA VAL A 60 9.99 1.19 5.21
C VAL A 60 11.09 0.22 5.60
N ASP A 61 12.32 0.49 5.17
CA ASP A 61 13.44 -0.35 5.50
C ASP A 61 13.96 -0.13 6.93
N GLN A 62 14.97 -0.91 7.32
CA GLN A 62 15.55 -0.85 8.68
C GLN A 62 16.29 0.48 8.95
N GLU A 63 16.64 1.22 7.91
CA GLU A 63 17.30 2.52 7.99
C GLU A 63 16.29 3.68 8.04
N GLY A 64 14.99 3.36 7.92
CA GLY A 64 13.89 4.32 7.94
C GLY A 64 13.60 4.95 6.57
N ALA A 65 14.16 4.40 5.48
CA ALA A 65 13.85 4.90 4.14
C ALA A 65 12.55 4.28 3.61
N PRO A 66 11.59 5.13 3.14
CA PRO A 66 10.37 4.64 2.51
C PRO A 66 10.63 4.23 1.05
N TRP A 67 10.08 3.09 0.67
CA TRP A 67 10.18 2.54 -0.68
C TRP A 67 8.80 2.25 -1.25
N ALA A 68 8.60 2.54 -2.52
CA ALA A 68 7.46 2.10 -3.29
C ALA A 68 7.92 1.12 -4.37
N THR A 69 7.26 -0.03 -4.48
CA THR A 69 7.53 -1.02 -5.51
C THR A 69 6.24 -1.53 -6.14
N VAL A 70 6.35 -2.10 -7.33
CA VAL A 70 5.24 -2.73 -8.03
C VAL A 70 5.45 -4.24 -8.03
N LEU A 71 4.50 -4.95 -7.46
CA LEU A 71 4.42 -6.42 -7.53
C LEU A 71 3.47 -6.80 -8.66
N GLU A 72 3.84 -7.76 -9.47
CA GLU A 72 3.03 -8.24 -10.59
C GLU A 72 2.78 -9.74 -10.51
N GLY A 73 1.68 -10.17 -11.07
CA GLY A 73 1.34 -11.58 -11.16
C GLY A 73 0.12 -11.82 -12.06
N PRO A 74 -0.15 -13.07 -12.43
CA PRO A 74 -1.38 -13.39 -13.11
C PRO A 74 -2.58 -13.06 -12.20
N PRO A 75 -3.76 -12.74 -12.75
CA PRO A 75 -4.98 -12.63 -11.94
C PRO A 75 -5.12 -13.82 -10.98
N GLY A 76 -5.40 -13.52 -9.71
CA GLY A 76 -5.38 -14.52 -8.64
C GLY A 76 -4.05 -14.62 -7.86
N PHE A 77 -3.01 -13.83 -8.21
CA PHE A 77 -1.81 -13.74 -7.36
C PHE A 77 -2.07 -13.04 -6.01
N LEU A 78 -3.15 -12.26 -5.94
CA LEU A 78 -3.68 -11.67 -4.72
C LEU A 78 -4.90 -12.46 -4.26
N VAL A 79 -4.84 -13.02 -3.07
CA VAL A 79 -5.91 -13.85 -2.51
C VAL A 79 -6.25 -13.38 -1.10
N SER A 80 -7.53 -13.10 -0.84
CA SER A 80 -8.01 -12.85 0.52
C SER A 80 -8.69 -14.11 1.04
N PRO A 81 -8.00 -14.95 1.84
CA PRO A 81 -8.58 -16.19 2.36
C PRO A 81 -9.72 -15.91 3.35
N ASP A 82 -9.64 -14.80 4.04
CA ASP A 82 -10.66 -14.30 4.96
C ASP A 82 -10.73 -12.76 4.89
N PRO A 83 -11.75 -12.10 5.49
CA PRO A 83 -11.91 -10.67 5.42
C PRO A 83 -10.78 -9.85 6.08
N ARG A 84 -9.95 -10.45 6.94
CA ARG A 84 -8.90 -9.74 7.70
C ARG A 84 -7.50 -10.02 7.19
N SER A 85 -7.36 -10.74 6.08
CA SER A 85 -6.07 -11.03 5.50
C SER A 85 -6.05 -10.92 3.98
N LEU A 86 -4.90 -10.52 3.43
CA LEU A 86 -4.59 -10.54 2.01
C LEU A 86 -3.25 -11.24 1.81
N ARG A 87 -3.25 -12.32 1.06
CA ARG A 87 -2.05 -13.03 0.61
C ARG A 87 -1.60 -12.46 -0.72
N ILE A 88 -0.34 -12.10 -0.82
CA ILE A 88 0.36 -11.65 -2.02
C ILE A 88 1.33 -12.75 -2.45
N ASN A 89 1.07 -13.42 -3.57
CA ASN A 89 1.92 -14.47 -4.14
C ASN A 89 2.92 -13.88 -5.14
N ALA A 90 3.65 -12.88 -4.69
CA ALA A 90 4.73 -12.23 -5.43
C ALA A 90 5.71 -11.60 -4.44
N LEU A 91 6.94 -11.43 -4.88
CA LEU A 91 8.01 -10.70 -4.18
C LEU A 91 8.60 -9.65 -5.12
N PRO A 92 9.19 -8.57 -4.59
CA PRO A 92 9.95 -7.61 -5.38
C PRO A 92 11.05 -8.30 -6.20
N ALA A 93 11.44 -7.69 -7.30
CA ALA A 93 12.56 -8.17 -8.12
C ALA A 93 13.84 -8.26 -7.28
N ALA A 94 14.72 -9.20 -7.63
CA ALA A 94 16.02 -9.33 -6.97
C ALA A 94 16.80 -8.00 -7.08
N GLY A 95 17.24 -7.47 -5.94
CA GLY A 95 17.95 -6.18 -5.84
C GLY A 95 17.03 -4.95 -5.68
N ASP A 96 15.70 -5.09 -5.75
CA ASP A 96 14.78 -4.03 -5.38
C ASP A 96 14.93 -3.71 -3.87
N PRO A 97 15.27 -2.46 -3.50
CA PRO A 97 15.45 -2.10 -2.10
C PRO A 97 14.20 -2.32 -1.24
N ALA A 98 13.01 -2.24 -1.82
CA ALA A 98 11.77 -2.54 -1.10
C ALA A 98 11.74 -3.99 -0.58
N GLY A 99 12.48 -4.93 -1.20
CA GLY A 99 12.56 -6.31 -0.73
C GLY A 99 13.14 -6.44 0.67
N ALA A 100 14.10 -5.58 1.04
CA ALA A 100 14.71 -5.57 2.37
C ALA A 100 13.76 -5.00 3.45
N ALA A 101 12.74 -4.25 3.04
CA ALA A 101 11.73 -3.67 3.93
C ALA A 101 10.58 -4.64 4.27
N LEU A 102 10.44 -5.73 3.50
CA LEU A 102 9.35 -6.69 3.67
C LEU A 102 9.77 -7.86 4.56
N ALA A 103 9.30 -7.87 5.78
CA ALA A 103 9.53 -8.95 6.75
C ALA A 103 8.29 -9.16 7.63
N ALA A 104 8.17 -10.30 8.27
CA ALA A 104 7.13 -10.51 9.26
C ALA A 104 7.21 -9.45 10.37
N GLY A 105 6.10 -8.82 10.69
CA GLY A 105 5.99 -7.70 11.64
C GLY A 105 6.14 -6.31 10.99
N SER A 106 6.60 -6.19 9.74
CA SER A 106 6.71 -4.89 9.05
C SER A 106 5.33 -4.33 8.70
N GLY A 107 5.16 -3.02 8.90
CA GLY A 107 4.03 -2.26 8.38
C GLY A 107 4.12 -2.08 6.86
N VAL A 108 3.01 -2.21 6.17
CA VAL A 108 2.94 -2.03 4.71
C VAL A 108 1.69 -1.28 4.29
N GLY A 109 1.82 -0.44 3.26
CA GLY A 109 0.72 0.14 2.52
C GLY A 109 0.56 -0.55 1.17
N LEU A 110 -0.66 -0.89 0.81
CA LEU A 110 -0.99 -1.57 -0.45
C LEU A 110 -2.01 -0.73 -1.24
N LEU A 111 -1.72 -0.51 -2.50
CA LEU A 111 -2.60 0.21 -3.42
C LEU A 111 -2.93 -0.68 -4.60
N GLY A 112 -4.17 -1.17 -4.64
CA GLY A 112 -4.73 -1.84 -5.80
C GLY A 112 -5.38 -0.83 -6.75
N ILE A 113 -5.04 -0.90 -8.04
CA ILE A 113 -5.64 -0.07 -9.09
C ILE A 113 -6.03 -0.95 -10.25
N ASP A 114 -7.29 -0.84 -10.65
CA ASP A 114 -7.77 -1.31 -11.95
C ASP A 114 -7.91 -0.09 -12.88
N LEU A 115 -6.99 0.00 -13.83
CA LEU A 115 -6.91 1.14 -14.74
C LEU A 115 -8.10 1.20 -15.71
N HIS A 116 -8.64 0.06 -16.10
CA HIS A 116 -9.77 -0.01 -17.02
C HIS A 116 -11.06 0.55 -16.40
N SER A 117 -11.38 0.14 -15.17
CA SER A 117 -12.56 0.64 -14.45
C SER A 117 -12.30 1.89 -13.60
N ARG A 118 -11.06 2.35 -13.55
CA ARG A 118 -10.58 3.44 -12.68
C ARG A 118 -10.91 3.21 -11.20
N ARG A 119 -10.97 1.98 -10.77
CA ARG A 119 -11.18 1.64 -9.37
C ARG A 119 -9.86 1.58 -8.62
N ARG A 120 -9.88 2.07 -7.41
CA ARG A 120 -8.71 2.10 -6.54
C ARG A 120 -9.10 1.79 -5.10
N ASN A 121 -8.43 0.81 -4.50
CA ASN A 121 -8.59 0.47 -3.09
C ASN A 121 -7.23 0.49 -2.40
N ARG A 122 -7.22 0.98 -1.17
CA ARG A 122 -6.07 0.93 -0.27
C ARG A 122 -6.27 -0.09 0.83
N LEU A 123 -5.17 -0.67 1.26
CA LEU A 123 -5.08 -1.50 2.44
C LEU A 123 -3.77 -1.16 3.16
N ASN A 124 -3.87 -0.76 4.41
CA ASN A 124 -2.72 -0.60 5.29
C ASN A 124 -2.77 -1.72 6.33
N GLY A 125 -1.62 -2.33 6.60
CA GLY A 125 -1.58 -3.48 7.48
C GLY A 125 -0.18 -3.88 7.91
N THR A 126 -0.09 -5.04 8.54
CA THR A 126 1.16 -5.61 9.02
C THR A 126 1.38 -6.97 8.37
N ILE A 127 2.61 -7.27 7.96
CA ILE A 127 2.97 -8.58 7.43
C ILE A 127 2.89 -9.61 8.56
N THR A 128 1.96 -10.56 8.46
CA THR A 128 1.75 -11.62 9.45
C THR A 128 2.47 -12.92 9.13
N ALA A 129 2.80 -13.14 7.86
CA ALA A 129 3.57 -14.28 7.40
C ALA A 129 4.37 -13.90 6.16
N PHE A 130 5.58 -14.45 6.02
CA PHE A 130 6.49 -14.24 4.89
C PHE A 130 7.15 -15.55 4.51
N ASP A 131 7.20 -15.87 3.22
CA ASP A 131 7.87 -17.06 2.68
C ASP A 131 8.49 -16.79 1.29
N GLU A 132 9.11 -17.79 0.69
CA GLU A 132 9.80 -17.71 -0.61
C GLU A 132 8.88 -17.33 -1.79
N ARG A 133 7.55 -17.41 -1.62
CA ARG A 133 6.56 -17.14 -2.67
C ARG A 133 5.85 -15.80 -2.48
N GLY A 134 6.01 -15.15 -1.32
CA GLY A 134 5.32 -13.92 -1.02
C GLY A 134 5.03 -13.72 0.46
N PHE A 135 4.01 -12.94 0.76
CA PHE A 135 3.69 -12.59 2.14
C PHE A 135 2.18 -12.42 2.35
N THR A 136 1.76 -12.52 3.60
CA THR A 136 0.37 -12.27 4.02
C THR A 136 0.32 -11.02 4.86
N VAL A 137 -0.62 -10.14 4.56
CA VAL A 137 -0.88 -8.90 5.29
C VAL A 137 -2.15 -9.04 6.12
N GLY A 138 -2.04 -8.82 7.43
CA GLY A 138 -3.18 -8.60 8.30
C GLY A 138 -3.73 -7.19 8.12
N VAL A 139 -5.02 -7.07 7.87
CA VAL A 139 -5.68 -5.80 7.57
C VAL A 139 -5.80 -4.95 8.83
N VAL A 140 -5.27 -3.73 8.80
CA VAL A 140 -5.47 -2.70 9.84
C VAL A 140 -6.49 -1.67 9.35
N GLN A 141 -6.34 -1.21 8.10
CA GLN A 141 -7.27 -0.29 7.46
C GLN A 141 -7.49 -0.70 6.00
N ALA A 142 -8.73 -0.70 5.55
CA ALA A 142 -9.08 -0.93 4.16
C ALA A 142 -10.17 0.05 3.72
N PHE A 143 -9.98 0.70 2.59
CA PHE A 143 -10.94 1.68 2.06
C PHE A 143 -10.82 1.87 0.55
N GLY A 144 -11.96 2.18 -0.06
CA GLY A 144 -12.00 2.61 -1.45
C GLY A 144 -11.58 4.08 -1.57
N ASN A 145 -10.90 4.41 -2.66
CA ASN A 145 -10.51 5.77 -2.97
C ASN A 145 -11.30 6.32 -4.16
N CYS A 146 -11.43 7.66 -4.19
CA CYS A 146 -11.98 8.36 -5.33
C CYS A 146 -11.22 8.03 -6.62
N PRO A 147 -11.89 7.79 -7.76
CA PRO A 147 -11.25 7.54 -9.05
C PRO A 147 -10.57 8.78 -9.65
N GLN A 148 -10.68 9.93 -9.02
CA GLN A 148 -10.10 11.18 -9.49
C GLN A 148 -8.60 11.03 -9.76
N TYR A 149 -8.17 11.53 -10.93
CA TYR A 149 -6.82 11.47 -11.48
C TYR A 149 -6.36 10.09 -12.00
N ILE A 150 -7.14 9.01 -11.84
CA ILE A 150 -6.80 7.75 -12.50
C ILE A 150 -7.12 7.90 -13.99
N GLN A 151 -6.11 7.74 -14.83
CA GLN A 151 -6.29 7.70 -16.28
C GLN A 151 -6.78 6.31 -16.67
N GLU A 152 -7.87 6.24 -17.42
CA GLU A 152 -8.37 4.99 -17.98
C GLU A 152 -7.36 4.45 -19.01
N ARG A 153 -6.99 3.18 -18.87
CA ARG A 153 -6.02 2.51 -19.71
C ARG A 153 -6.31 1.03 -19.83
N ASP A 154 -6.10 0.51 -21.01
CA ASP A 154 -5.95 -0.91 -21.23
C ASP A 154 -4.49 -1.32 -21.00
N TYR A 155 -4.29 -2.58 -20.65
CA TYR A 155 -2.96 -3.15 -20.52
C TYR A 155 -2.86 -4.49 -21.26
N SER A 156 -1.65 -4.85 -21.62
CA SER A 156 -1.29 -6.19 -22.07
C SER A 156 0.01 -6.60 -21.41
N PHE A 157 0.15 -7.89 -21.11
CA PHE A 157 1.40 -8.39 -20.59
C PHE A 157 2.47 -8.38 -21.69
N ALA A 158 3.56 -7.65 -21.48
CA ALA A 158 4.72 -7.66 -22.36
C ALA A 158 5.52 -8.98 -22.29
N ARG A 159 5.32 -9.75 -21.23
CA ARG A 159 5.85 -11.09 -20.96
C ARG A 159 4.88 -11.86 -20.07
N PRO A 160 4.97 -13.18 -20.00
CA PRO A 160 4.20 -13.93 -19.01
C PRO A 160 4.44 -13.35 -17.61
N PRO A 161 3.38 -13.08 -16.82
CA PRO A 161 3.53 -12.55 -15.48
C PRO A 161 4.19 -13.59 -14.57
N GLY A 162 5.08 -13.13 -13.69
CA GLY A 162 5.86 -13.97 -12.79
C GLY A 162 7.04 -13.21 -12.23
N PRO A 163 7.98 -13.88 -11.55
CA PRO A 163 9.15 -13.23 -11.00
C PRO A 163 9.86 -12.37 -12.05
N ALA A 164 10.08 -11.10 -11.74
CA ALA A 164 10.81 -10.23 -12.63
C ALA A 164 12.25 -10.75 -12.83
N PRO A 165 12.78 -10.73 -14.06
CA PRO A 165 14.17 -11.08 -14.27
C PRO A 165 15.07 -10.15 -13.45
N ALA A 166 16.15 -10.69 -12.90
CA ALA A 166 17.13 -9.88 -12.20
C ALA A 166 17.69 -8.82 -13.17
N ALA A 167 17.55 -7.55 -12.79
CA ALA A 167 18.14 -6.44 -13.51
C ALA A 167 19.33 -5.89 -12.72
N ALA A 168 20.30 -5.29 -13.41
CA ALA A 168 21.37 -4.56 -12.74
C ALA A 168 20.77 -3.37 -12.00
N VAL A 169 21.10 -3.26 -10.71
CA VAL A 169 20.66 -2.13 -9.88
C VAL A 169 21.75 -1.07 -9.90
N GLU A 170 21.42 0.08 -10.45
CA GLU A 170 22.29 1.26 -10.41
C GLU A 170 21.92 2.11 -9.20
N ARG A 171 22.93 2.49 -8.43
CA ARG A 171 22.77 3.41 -7.28
C ARG A 171 23.55 4.69 -7.54
N SER A 172 22.87 5.81 -7.34
CA SER A 172 23.44 7.14 -7.52
C SER A 172 22.98 8.09 -6.43
N THR A 173 23.82 9.05 -6.09
CA THR A 173 23.48 10.14 -5.17
C THR A 173 22.85 11.35 -5.90
N ALA A 174 22.78 11.29 -7.23
CA ALA A 174 22.17 12.34 -8.05
C ALA A 174 21.42 11.71 -9.23
N LEU A 175 20.36 12.40 -9.66
CA LEU A 175 19.63 12.02 -10.86
C LEU A 175 20.48 12.29 -12.10
N ASP A 176 20.82 11.25 -12.84
CA ASP A 176 21.46 11.36 -14.15
C ASP A 176 20.48 11.83 -15.24
N ALA A 177 20.93 11.90 -16.47
CA ALA A 177 20.12 12.36 -17.59
C ALA A 177 18.96 11.37 -17.89
N ALA A 178 19.20 10.06 -17.75
CA ALA A 178 18.20 9.02 -18.02
C ALA A 178 17.09 9.05 -16.97
N ALA A 179 17.46 9.14 -15.68
CA ALA A 179 16.51 9.27 -14.58
C ALA A 179 15.65 10.54 -14.71
N ARG A 180 16.27 11.67 -15.05
CA ARG A 180 15.54 12.93 -15.31
C ARG A 180 14.59 12.82 -16.48
N ALA A 181 14.98 12.18 -17.57
CA ALA A 181 14.11 11.96 -18.73
C ALA A 181 12.92 11.06 -18.39
N THR A 182 13.13 9.99 -17.60
CA THR A 182 12.07 9.11 -17.12
C THR A 182 11.07 9.88 -16.26
N ILE A 183 11.53 10.67 -15.30
CA ILE A 183 10.66 11.50 -14.46
C ILE A 183 9.89 12.53 -15.29
N ALA A 184 10.55 13.19 -16.23
CA ALA A 184 9.91 14.20 -17.09
C ALA A 184 8.86 13.60 -18.04
N ALA A 185 9.04 12.36 -18.48
CA ALA A 185 8.09 11.64 -19.34
C ALA A 185 6.95 10.97 -18.55
N ALA A 186 7.11 10.81 -17.23
CA ALA A 186 6.12 10.14 -16.41
C ALA A 186 4.85 10.99 -16.27
N ASN A 187 3.70 10.36 -16.46
CA ASN A 187 2.39 10.97 -16.23
C ASN A 187 1.66 10.37 -15.01
N THR A 188 2.31 9.45 -14.33
CA THR A 188 1.86 8.84 -13.08
C THR A 188 3.09 8.47 -12.26
N PHE A 189 3.02 8.68 -10.95
CA PHE A 189 4.01 8.25 -9.98
C PHE A 189 3.31 7.77 -8.70
N PHE A 190 3.98 6.92 -7.95
CA PHE A 190 3.49 6.43 -6.67
C PHE A 190 4.39 6.95 -5.55
N VAL A 191 3.77 7.29 -4.43
CA VAL A 191 4.46 7.84 -3.26
C VAL A 191 4.17 6.98 -2.05
N THR A 192 5.23 6.55 -1.38
CA THR A 192 5.14 5.94 -0.04
C THR A 192 5.43 6.98 1.02
N SER A 193 4.60 7.05 2.03
CA SER A 193 4.81 7.82 3.25
C SER A 193 4.54 6.97 4.47
N TYR A 194 5.10 7.36 5.61
CA TYR A 194 4.88 6.64 6.86
C TYR A 194 4.94 7.58 8.07
N VAL A 195 4.40 7.08 9.17
CA VAL A 195 4.56 7.68 10.48
C VAL A 195 4.98 6.60 11.46
N ASN A 196 5.92 6.94 12.35
CA ASN A 196 6.28 6.07 13.46
C ASN A 196 5.15 6.13 14.50
N ALA A 197 4.67 4.97 14.95
CA ALA A 197 3.74 4.93 16.07
C ALA A 197 4.45 5.47 17.32
N GLU A 198 3.85 6.47 17.97
CA GLU A 198 4.37 6.99 19.23
C GLU A 198 4.39 5.87 20.29
N GLY A 199 5.57 5.55 20.79
CA GLY A 199 5.78 4.64 21.93
C GLY A 199 6.02 3.19 21.60
N ASN A 200 6.05 2.77 20.34
CA ASN A 200 6.36 1.39 19.95
C ASN A 200 7.42 1.36 18.85
N SER A 201 8.64 1.02 19.23
CA SER A 201 9.77 0.87 18.29
C SER A 201 9.48 -0.33 17.35
N GLY A 202 8.99 -0.04 16.16
CA GLY A 202 8.78 -1.05 15.12
C GLY A 202 7.41 -1.04 14.42
N GLU A 203 6.41 -0.39 14.96
CA GLU A 203 5.14 -0.23 14.25
C GLU A 203 5.15 1.07 13.42
N HIS A 204 5.29 0.94 12.12
CA HIS A 204 5.08 2.02 11.17
C HIS A 204 3.67 1.93 10.59
N SER A 205 2.93 3.03 10.57
CA SER A 205 1.77 3.15 9.70
C SER A 205 2.27 3.60 8.34
N VAL A 206 2.19 2.73 7.35
CA VAL A 206 2.68 2.99 5.99
C VAL A 206 1.49 3.19 5.06
N ASP A 207 1.54 4.21 4.23
CA ASP A 207 0.56 4.46 3.18
C ASP A 207 1.26 4.59 1.82
N VAL A 208 0.55 4.22 0.75
CA VAL A 208 0.99 4.36 -0.62
C VAL A 208 -0.11 4.94 -1.50
N SER A 209 0.24 5.92 -2.31
CA SER A 209 -0.68 6.67 -3.18
C SER A 209 -0.23 6.69 -4.61
#